data_2c924401db5500a2c4f3c7dc7af97b7b
#
_entry.id   2c924401db5500a2c4f3c7dc7af97b7b
#
_cell.length_a   1.000
_cell.length_b   1.000
_cell.length_c   1.000
_cell.angle_alpha   90.00
_cell.angle_beta   90.00
_cell.angle_gamma   90.00
#
_symmetry.space_group_name_H-M   'P 1'
#
loop_
_entity.id
_entity.type
_entity.pdbx_description
1 polymer ?
#
loop_
_entity_poly.entity_id
_entity_poly.type
_entity_poly.pdbx_seq_one_letter_code
_entity_poly.pdbx_strand_id
1 'polypeptide(L)'
;MTRYGMVIDVERCTGCFNCFLACRDEHSGNDHRPVSAAQPDGHSWIKVREVERGSYPKVKVSYVPVPCLHCTDAPCMDAAIGGAIYRRADGIVVIDPDKAAGQHGIVSACPYGAVFWNAAENLPQKCSFCAHLLDDGWKEPRCVEACPVQALVFGDLDDPRSDVARLCAEKRVEALAPKPAELPPVGYLGLPKFFFAGEIVLGDKPDECPEGVTVRLRDGKQTVTAFTDNYGDFEFNGLEADAEYVLSIEQAGYKPRELRVHTGADPNVGTIVMEPAA
;
A
#
# COMPACT_ATOMS: atom_id res chain seq x y z
N MET A 1 20.14 14.88 -14.15
CA MET A 1 20.18 13.43 -14.51
C MET A 1 18.81 12.88 -14.19
N THR A 2 18.27 12.00 -15.02
CA THR A 2 16.99 11.36 -14.74
C THR A 2 17.10 10.49 -13.49
N ARG A 3 16.11 10.56 -12.59
CA ARG A 3 15.98 9.69 -11.43
C ARG A 3 14.57 9.10 -11.41
N TYR A 4 14.48 7.87 -11.87
CA TYR A 4 13.18 7.22 -11.98
C TYR A 4 12.57 6.84 -10.62
N GLY A 5 11.25 7.02 -10.53
CA GLY A 5 10.45 6.62 -9.39
C GLY A 5 9.01 6.31 -9.76
N MET A 6 8.27 5.83 -8.78
CA MET A 6 6.87 5.43 -8.92
C MET A 6 6.06 5.85 -7.70
N VAL A 7 4.87 6.37 -7.89
CA VAL A 7 3.86 6.53 -6.85
C VAL A 7 2.71 5.57 -7.13
N ILE A 8 2.32 4.80 -6.11
CA ILE A 8 1.22 3.84 -6.17
C ILE A 8 0.07 4.37 -5.33
N ASP A 9 -1.03 4.72 -5.99
CA ASP A 9 -2.27 5.17 -5.35
C ASP A 9 -3.15 3.96 -5.03
N VAL A 10 -3.14 3.56 -3.75
CA VAL A 10 -3.87 2.38 -3.27
C VAL A 10 -5.38 2.61 -3.28
N GLU A 11 -5.83 3.85 -3.12
CA GLU A 11 -7.26 4.17 -3.17
C GLU A 11 -7.86 4.00 -4.57
N ARG A 12 -7.02 4.19 -5.61
CA ARG A 12 -7.41 3.95 -7.00
C ARG A 12 -7.31 2.48 -7.41
N CYS A 13 -6.53 1.67 -6.69
CA CYS A 13 -6.28 0.28 -7.05
C CYS A 13 -7.53 -0.58 -6.81
N THR A 14 -8.04 -1.20 -7.87
CA THR A 14 -9.24 -2.08 -7.83
C THR A 14 -8.90 -3.57 -7.70
N GLY A 15 -7.62 -3.94 -7.56
CA GLY A 15 -7.22 -5.34 -7.49
C GLY A 15 -7.42 -6.14 -8.79
N CYS A 16 -7.38 -5.50 -9.95
CA CYS A 16 -7.60 -6.18 -11.23
C CYS A 16 -6.44 -7.08 -11.68
N PHE A 17 -5.28 -7.02 -11.03
CA PHE A 17 -4.07 -7.80 -11.31
C PHE A 17 -3.45 -7.58 -12.71
N ASN A 18 -3.87 -6.60 -13.49
CA ASN A 18 -3.27 -6.33 -14.81
C ASN A 18 -1.76 -6.01 -14.72
N CYS A 19 -1.32 -5.30 -13.68
CA CYS A 19 0.10 -5.03 -13.45
C CYS A 19 0.90 -6.31 -13.20
N PHE A 20 0.34 -7.29 -12.48
CA PHE A 20 0.92 -8.60 -12.27
C PHE A 20 1.04 -9.38 -13.58
N LEU A 21 -0.04 -9.43 -14.35
CA LEU A 21 -0.08 -10.15 -15.64
C LEU A 21 0.88 -9.53 -16.65
N ALA A 22 0.89 -8.20 -16.80
CA ALA A 22 1.79 -7.50 -17.71
C ALA A 22 3.28 -7.70 -17.34
N CYS A 23 3.62 -7.70 -16.05
CA CYS A 23 4.99 -8.00 -15.59
C CYS A 23 5.38 -9.45 -15.90
N ARG A 24 4.46 -10.39 -15.69
CA ARG A 24 4.68 -11.79 -16.01
C ARG A 24 4.86 -12.01 -17.51
N ASP A 25 3.98 -11.43 -18.32
CA ASP A 25 3.98 -11.56 -19.78
C ASP A 25 5.28 -11.00 -20.38
N GLU A 26 5.74 -9.85 -19.90
CA GLU A 26 6.98 -9.21 -20.34
C GLU A 26 8.22 -10.08 -20.09
N HIS A 27 8.28 -10.75 -18.94
CA HIS A 27 9.51 -11.41 -18.48
C HIS A 27 9.49 -12.95 -18.56
N SER A 28 8.32 -13.58 -18.77
CA SER A 28 8.20 -15.02 -18.80
C SER A 28 8.82 -15.59 -20.07
N GLY A 29 9.89 -16.37 -19.91
CA GLY A 29 10.65 -16.91 -21.03
C GLY A 29 11.47 -15.90 -21.83
N ASN A 30 11.40 -14.61 -21.48
CA ASN A 30 12.12 -13.53 -22.19
C ASN A 30 13.39 -13.12 -21.42
N ASP A 31 14.53 -13.24 -22.04
CA ASP A 31 15.83 -12.84 -21.50
C ASP A 31 16.17 -11.41 -21.92
N HIS A 32 16.41 -10.54 -20.96
CA HIS A 32 16.74 -9.13 -21.15
C HIS A 32 18.10 -8.78 -20.52
N ARG A 33 19.08 -9.70 -20.63
CA ARG A 33 20.45 -9.46 -20.12
C ARG A 33 21.07 -8.20 -20.74
N PRO A 34 21.85 -7.44 -20.00
CA PRO A 34 22.32 -7.67 -18.62
C PRO A 34 21.34 -7.21 -17.52
N VAL A 35 20.18 -6.69 -17.87
CA VAL A 35 19.21 -6.10 -16.92
C VAL A 35 18.46 -7.17 -16.12
N SER A 36 18.06 -8.25 -16.78
CA SER A 36 17.36 -9.37 -16.14
C SER A 36 17.43 -10.63 -16.99
N ALA A 37 17.49 -11.78 -16.35
CA ALA A 37 17.27 -13.07 -16.99
C ALA A 37 15.78 -13.39 -17.09
N ALA A 38 15.40 -14.30 -17.98
CA ALA A 38 14.05 -14.81 -18.10
C ALA A 38 13.51 -15.31 -16.76
N GLN A 39 12.24 -15.05 -16.47
CA GLN A 39 11.60 -15.61 -15.28
C GLN A 39 10.81 -16.86 -15.64
N PRO A 40 10.63 -17.80 -14.68
CA PRO A 40 9.86 -19.00 -14.90
C PRO A 40 8.36 -18.66 -15.03
N ASP A 41 7.62 -19.52 -15.71
CA ASP A 41 6.18 -19.41 -15.86
C ASP A 41 5.45 -19.26 -14.52
N GLY A 42 4.47 -18.37 -14.51
CA GLY A 42 3.68 -18.08 -13.32
C GLY A 42 4.31 -17.12 -12.32
N HIS A 43 5.53 -16.64 -12.56
CA HIS A 43 6.23 -15.71 -11.72
C HIS A 43 5.99 -14.25 -12.14
N SER A 44 5.89 -13.33 -11.18
CA SER A 44 5.85 -11.87 -11.41
C SER A 44 6.65 -11.15 -10.33
N TRP A 45 7.31 -10.05 -10.70
CA TRP A 45 8.10 -9.24 -9.77
C TRP A 45 7.31 -8.10 -9.13
N ILE A 46 6.04 -7.98 -9.46
CA ILE A 46 5.09 -7.16 -8.72
C ILE A 46 4.04 -8.09 -8.11
N LYS A 47 3.84 -7.99 -6.79
CA LYS A 47 2.75 -8.67 -6.09
C LYS A 47 1.65 -7.68 -5.79
N VAL A 48 0.41 -8.09 -5.84
CA VAL A 48 -0.72 -7.33 -5.32
C VAL A 48 -1.10 -7.97 -3.99
N ARG A 49 -0.83 -7.28 -2.89
CA ARG A 49 -1.23 -7.73 -1.55
C ARG A 49 -2.67 -7.34 -1.32
N GLU A 50 -3.47 -8.30 -0.91
CA GLU A 50 -4.82 -8.08 -0.43
C GLU A 50 -4.76 -7.84 1.09
N VAL A 51 -5.28 -6.71 1.52
CA VAL A 51 -5.29 -6.30 2.92
C VAL A 51 -6.74 -6.15 3.36
N GLU A 52 -7.24 -7.20 4.01
CA GLU A 52 -8.55 -7.21 4.64
C GLU A 52 -8.46 -6.64 6.05
N ARG A 53 -9.40 -5.79 6.43
CA ARG A 53 -9.51 -5.16 7.74
C ARG A 53 -10.97 -5.14 8.17
N GLY A 54 -11.19 -5.34 9.46
CA GLY A 54 -12.52 -5.40 10.03
C GLY A 54 -13.11 -6.80 10.05
N SER A 55 -14.32 -6.87 10.56
CA SER A 55 -15.13 -8.08 10.63
C SER A 55 -16.55 -7.79 10.12
N TYR A 56 -17.26 -8.85 9.76
CA TYR A 56 -18.66 -8.72 9.35
C TYR A 56 -19.49 -7.99 10.44
N PRO A 57 -20.34 -7.02 10.07
CA PRO A 57 -20.70 -6.57 8.71
C PRO A 57 -19.79 -5.46 8.16
N LYS A 58 -18.80 -4.98 8.88
CA LYS A 58 -17.95 -3.84 8.50
C LYS A 58 -16.55 -4.32 8.08
N VAL A 59 -16.43 -4.73 6.81
CA VAL A 59 -15.16 -5.21 6.22
C VAL A 59 -14.66 -4.25 5.15
N LYS A 60 -13.35 -3.96 5.16
CA LYS A 60 -12.67 -3.18 4.12
C LYS A 60 -11.54 -3.99 3.51
N VAL A 61 -11.50 -4.05 2.19
CA VAL A 61 -10.43 -4.68 1.43
C VAL A 61 -9.67 -3.60 0.65
N SER A 62 -8.35 -3.65 0.71
CA SER A 62 -7.46 -2.79 -0.08
C SER A 62 -6.46 -3.66 -0.83
N TYR A 63 -6.16 -3.26 -2.05
CA TYR A 63 -5.18 -3.95 -2.90
C TYR A 63 -3.92 -3.10 -3.00
N VAL A 64 -2.79 -3.63 -2.54
CA VAL A 64 -1.51 -2.91 -2.47
C VAL A 64 -0.52 -3.55 -3.42
N PRO A 65 -0.27 -2.96 -4.62
CA PRO A 65 0.79 -3.43 -5.51
C PRO A 65 2.17 -3.21 -4.88
N VAL A 66 2.99 -4.24 -4.84
CA VAL A 66 4.33 -4.21 -4.23
C VAL A 66 5.38 -4.69 -5.24
N PRO A 67 5.98 -3.79 -6.04
CA PRO A 67 7.20 -4.07 -6.79
C PRO A 67 8.44 -3.97 -5.90
N CYS A 68 9.64 -4.11 -6.48
CA CYS A 68 10.85 -3.65 -5.81
C CYS A 68 10.78 -2.13 -5.57
N LEU A 69 11.17 -1.67 -4.38
CA LEU A 69 11.11 -0.24 -4.04
C LEU A 69 12.34 0.54 -4.52
N HIS A 70 13.35 -0.11 -5.09
CA HIS A 70 14.62 0.50 -5.53
C HIS A 70 15.28 1.36 -4.45
N CYS A 71 15.22 0.88 -3.18
CA CYS A 71 15.62 1.59 -1.96
C CYS A 71 16.95 2.33 -2.12
N THR A 72 17.05 3.54 -1.55
CA THR A 72 18.29 4.32 -1.48
C THR A 72 19.34 3.53 -0.70
N ASP A 73 18.97 3.08 0.50
CA ASP A 73 19.72 2.14 1.34
C ASP A 73 19.14 0.73 1.09
N ALA A 74 19.75 -0.02 0.21
CA ALA A 74 19.18 -1.29 -0.25
C ALA A 74 19.86 -2.49 0.44
N PRO A 75 19.26 -3.12 1.46
CA PRO A 75 19.89 -4.27 2.17
C PRO A 75 20.26 -5.43 1.26
N CYS A 76 19.57 -5.58 0.15
CA CYS A 76 19.90 -6.58 -0.86
C CYS A 76 21.23 -6.28 -1.59
N MET A 77 21.63 -5.01 -1.69
CA MET A 77 22.95 -4.65 -2.24
C MET A 77 24.07 -5.00 -1.26
N ASP A 78 23.84 -4.79 0.04
CA ASP A 78 24.82 -5.13 1.08
C ASP A 78 25.03 -6.64 1.21
N ALA A 79 23.98 -7.42 0.94
CA ALA A 79 24.05 -8.90 0.93
C ALA A 79 24.66 -9.47 -0.35
N ALA A 80 24.84 -8.67 -1.40
CA ALA A 80 25.36 -9.12 -2.69
C ALA A 80 26.90 -9.14 -2.71
N ILE A 81 27.46 -10.17 -3.32
CA ILE A 81 28.92 -10.34 -3.45
C ILE A 81 29.33 -10.09 -4.91
N GLY A 82 30.54 -9.58 -5.11
CA GLY A 82 31.14 -9.43 -6.44
C GLY A 82 30.42 -8.41 -7.35
N GLY A 83 29.71 -7.44 -6.79
CA GLY A 83 28.96 -6.46 -7.56
C GLY A 83 27.76 -7.04 -8.30
N ALA A 84 27.16 -8.11 -7.76
CA ALA A 84 25.99 -8.77 -8.33
C ALA A 84 24.73 -7.89 -8.30
N ILE A 85 24.70 -6.86 -7.44
CA ILE A 85 23.66 -5.81 -7.47
C ILE A 85 24.35 -4.46 -7.62
N TYR A 86 23.81 -3.63 -8.48
CA TYR A 86 24.32 -2.27 -8.70
C TYR A 86 23.17 -1.29 -8.91
N ARG A 87 23.47 -0.01 -8.66
CA ARG A 87 22.57 1.11 -8.97
C ARG A 87 23.01 1.76 -10.27
N ARG A 88 22.07 1.89 -11.20
CA ARG A 88 22.27 2.64 -12.46
C ARG A 88 22.31 4.15 -12.18
N ALA A 89 22.81 4.91 -13.16
CA ALA A 89 22.85 6.38 -13.08
C ALA A 89 21.46 7.03 -12.98
N ASP A 90 20.43 6.34 -13.44
CA ASP A 90 19.01 6.73 -13.34
C ASP A 90 18.31 6.29 -12.04
N GLY A 91 19.07 5.77 -11.08
CA GLY A 91 18.59 5.35 -9.78
C GLY A 91 18.05 3.92 -9.70
N ILE A 92 17.86 3.25 -10.85
CA ILE A 92 17.33 1.88 -10.89
C ILE A 92 18.35 0.90 -10.27
N VAL A 93 17.92 0.12 -9.29
CA VAL A 93 18.73 -0.97 -8.72
C VAL A 93 18.49 -2.23 -9.52
N VAL A 94 19.57 -2.83 -10.05
CA VAL A 94 19.54 -3.99 -10.94
C VAL A 94 20.32 -5.15 -10.31
N ILE A 95 19.82 -6.35 -10.47
CA ILE A 95 20.57 -7.60 -10.22
C ILE A 95 21.20 -8.05 -11.54
N ASP A 96 22.51 -8.12 -11.59
CA ASP A 96 23.27 -8.68 -12.71
C ASP A 96 23.11 -10.20 -12.73
N PRO A 97 22.43 -10.78 -13.72
CA PRO A 97 22.16 -12.21 -13.73
C PRO A 97 23.41 -13.07 -13.79
N ASP A 98 24.47 -12.58 -14.44
CA ASP A 98 25.71 -13.34 -14.64
C ASP A 98 26.56 -13.40 -13.37
N LYS A 99 26.42 -12.39 -12.48
CA LYS A 99 27.16 -12.32 -11.21
C LYS A 99 26.37 -12.83 -10.02
N ALA A 100 25.03 -12.90 -10.12
CA ALA A 100 24.15 -13.21 -8.99
C ALA A 100 23.92 -14.70 -8.75
N ALA A 101 24.44 -15.57 -9.63
CA ALA A 101 24.21 -17.01 -9.55
C ALA A 101 24.58 -17.60 -8.16
N GLY A 102 23.67 -18.39 -7.58
CA GLY A 102 23.85 -19.04 -6.28
C GLY A 102 23.72 -18.14 -5.06
N GLN A 103 23.47 -16.83 -5.20
CA GLN A 103 23.45 -15.87 -4.08
C GLN A 103 22.08 -15.82 -3.40
N HIS A 104 21.68 -16.87 -2.68
CA HIS A 104 20.40 -16.97 -1.96
C HIS A 104 20.21 -15.87 -0.90
N GLY A 105 21.29 -15.38 -0.27
CA GLY A 105 21.25 -14.35 0.76
C GLY A 105 20.60 -13.05 0.30
N ILE A 106 20.65 -12.74 -0.99
CA ILE A 106 20.02 -11.56 -1.58
C ILE A 106 18.50 -11.59 -1.41
N VAL A 107 17.86 -12.77 -1.52
CA VAL A 107 16.41 -12.93 -1.39
C VAL A 107 15.94 -12.61 0.03
N SER A 108 16.62 -13.18 1.04
CA SER A 108 16.26 -13.00 2.44
C SER A 108 16.57 -11.60 2.98
N ALA A 109 17.47 -10.88 2.34
CA ALA A 109 17.84 -9.53 2.73
C ALA A 109 16.75 -8.47 2.42
N CYS A 110 15.78 -8.78 1.54
CA CYS A 110 14.73 -7.82 1.19
C CYS A 110 13.61 -7.80 2.24
N PRO A 111 13.44 -6.71 3.01
CA PRO A 111 12.41 -6.64 4.06
C PRO A 111 10.98 -6.61 3.50
N TYR A 112 10.83 -6.30 2.22
CA TYR A 112 9.52 -6.23 1.54
C TYR A 112 9.13 -7.53 0.84
N GLY A 113 10.04 -8.54 0.78
CA GLY A 113 9.83 -9.78 0.03
C GLY A 113 9.69 -9.54 -1.48
N ALA A 114 10.39 -8.52 -2.01
CA ALA A 114 10.32 -8.13 -3.42
C ALA A 114 11.50 -8.68 -4.26
N VAL A 115 12.28 -9.60 -3.70
CA VAL A 115 13.29 -10.38 -4.42
C VAL A 115 12.85 -11.84 -4.41
N PHE A 116 12.92 -12.48 -5.56
CA PHE A 116 12.43 -13.84 -5.79
C PHE A 116 13.57 -14.74 -6.20
N TRP A 117 13.50 -16.02 -5.84
CA TRP A 117 14.46 -16.99 -6.29
C TRP A 117 13.97 -17.66 -7.59
N ASN A 118 14.76 -17.60 -8.63
CA ASN A 118 14.57 -18.37 -9.86
C ASN A 118 15.41 -19.64 -9.78
N ALA A 119 14.76 -20.78 -9.55
CA ALA A 119 15.46 -22.05 -9.40
C ALA A 119 16.00 -22.59 -10.74
N ALA A 120 15.36 -22.26 -11.86
CA ALA A 120 15.78 -22.70 -13.18
C ALA A 120 17.10 -22.05 -13.60
N GLU A 121 17.23 -20.74 -13.33
CA GLU A 121 18.43 -19.95 -13.63
C GLU A 121 19.43 -19.93 -12.45
N ASN A 122 19.07 -20.51 -11.28
CA ASN A 122 19.85 -20.51 -10.06
C ASN A 122 20.28 -19.11 -9.60
N LEU A 123 19.39 -18.12 -9.66
CA LEU A 123 19.70 -16.74 -9.31
C LEU A 123 18.49 -15.98 -8.70
N PRO A 124 18.76 -14.89 -7.91
CA PRO A 124 17.72 -14.00 -7.45
C PRO A 124 17.25 -13.06 -8.55
N GLN A 125 15.96 -12.73 -8.56
CA GLN A 125 15.34 -11.79 -9.50
C GLN A 125 14.43 -10.81 -8.78
N LYS A 126 14.25 -9.63 -9.36
CA LYS A 126 13.33 -8.60 -8.86
C LYS A 126 12.93 -7.64 -9.97
N CYS A 127 11.93 -6.80 -9.71
CA CYS A 127 11.56 -5.69 -10.59
C CYS A 127 12.79 -4.82 -10.94
N SER A 128 12.96 -4.54 -12.23
CA SER A 128 13.99 -3.67 -12.80
C SER A 128 13.41 -2.37 -13.35
N PHE A 129 12.15 -2.02 -13.05
CA PHE A 129 11.37 -0.99 -13.74
C PHE A 129 11.34 -1.18 -15.27
N CYS A 130 11.45 -2.44 -15.74
CA CYS A 130 11.57 -2.74 -17.17
C CYS A 130 12.67 -1.90 -17.84
N ALA A 131 13.85 -1.81 -17.21
CA ALA A 131 14.93 -0.92 -17.69
C ALA A 131 15.33 -1.20 -19.13
N HIS A 132 15.19 -2.44 -19.63
CA HIS A 132 15.37 -2.77 -21.04
C HIS A 132 14.41 -1.99 -21.96
N LEU A 133 13.14 -1.83 -21.58
CA LEU A 133 12.18 -1.02 -22.35
C LEU A 133 12.50 0.48 -22.28
N LEU A 134 12.89 0.96 -21.07
CA LEU A 134 13.29 2.36 -20.92
C LEU A 134 14.56 2.68 -21.76
N ASP A 135 15.49 1.74 -21.87
CA ASP A 135 16.68 1.85 -22.70
C ASP A 135 16.32 1.85 -24.20
N ASP A 136 15.23 1.19 -24.59
CA ASP A 136 14.63 1.19 -25.94
C ASP A 136 13.73 2.40 -26.21
N GLY A 137 13.64 3.35 -25.28
CA GLY A 137 12.91 4.61 -25.45
C GLY A 137 11.45 4.59 -25.00
N TRP A 138 11.02 3.54 -24.33
CA TRP A 138 9.71 3.51 -23.66
C TRP A 138 9.70 4.55 -22.52
N LYS A 139 8.51 5.07 -22.24
CA LYS A 139 8.33 6.10 -21.21
C LYS A 139 8.05 5.54 -19.82
N GLU A 140 7.56 4.31 -19.75
CA GLU A 140 7.07 3.69 -18.51
C GLU A 140 7.14 2.16 -18.57
N PRO A 141 7.22 1.48 -17.39
CA PRO A 141 7.18 0.03 -17.29
C PRO A 141 5.81 -0.56 -17.73
N ARG A 142 5.83 -1.82 -18.16
CA ARG A 142 4.63 -2.54 -18.60
C ARG A 142 3.49 -2.55 -17.57
N CYS A 143 3.81 -2.66 -16.29
CA CYS A 143 2.80 -2.64 -15.22
C CYS A 143 2.08 -1.28 -15.09
N VAL A 144 2.75 -0.18 -15.42
CA VAL A 144 2.16 1.17 -15.44
C VAL A 144 1.24 1.32 -16.63
N GLU A 145 1.74 1.01 -17.84
CA GLU A 145 0.95 1.03 -19.08
C GLU A 145 -0.33 0.19 -18.99
N ALA A 146 -0.24 -1.00 -18.38
CA ALA A 146 -1.36 -1.93 -18.25
C ALA A 146 -2.39 -1.55 -17.16
N CYS A 147 -2.15 -0.49 -16.37
CA CYS A 147 -3.03 -0.13 -15.26
C CYS A 147 -4.26 0.67 -15.74
N PRO A 148 -5.47 0.08 -15.81
CA PRO A 148 -6.64 0.73 -16.38
C PRO A 148 -7.15 1.93 -15.57
N VAL A 149 -6.83 1.96 -14.27
CA VAL A 149 -7.25 3.02 -13.36
C VAL A 149 -6.11 4.00 -13.03
N GLN A 150 -4.94 3.84 -13.67
CA GLN A 150 -3.76 4.69 -13.47
C GLN A 150 -3.39 4.81 -11.98
N ALA A 151 -3.46 3.70 -11.25
CA ALA A 151 -3.06 3.64 -9.86
C ALA A 151 -1.53 3.65 -9.70
N LEU A 152 -0.77 3.31 -10.74
CA LEU A 152 0.69 3.36 -10.79
C LEU A 152 1.10 4.55 -11.66
N VAL A 153 1.85 5.49 -11.09
CA VAL A 153 2.36 6.68 -11.78
C VAL A 153 3.87 6.63 -11.75
N PHE A 154 4.52 6.60 -12.92
CA PHE A 154 5.95 6.47 -13.07
C PHE A 154 6.55 7.68 -13.81
N GLY A 155 7.83 7.97 -13.56
CA GLY A 155 8.56 9.02 -14.30
C GLY A 155 9.81 9.48 -13.60
N ASP A 156 10.33 10.62 -14.05
CA ASP A 156 11.52 11.28 -13.49
C ASP A 156 11.12 12.08 -12.24
N LEU A 157 11.67 11.72 -11.10
CA LEU A 157 11.46 12.43 -9.81
C LEU A 157 12.15 13.82 -9.79
N ASP A 158 13.14 14.04 -10.65
CA ASP A 158 13.90 15.29 -10.71
C ASP A 158 13.37 16.26 -11.80
N ASP A 159 12.41 15.82 -12.64
CA ASP A 159 11.68 16.72 -13.56
C ASP A 159 10.36 17.18 -12.92
N PRO A 160 10.24 18.46 -12.50
CA PRO A 160 9.04 18.97 -11.86
C PRO A 160 7.78 18.95 -12.77
N ARG A 161 7.96 18.70 -14.07
CA ARG A 161 6.84 18.56 -15.03
C ARG A 161 6.30 17.13 -15.08
N SER A 162 7.04 16.15 -14.55
CA SER A 162 6.59 14.77 -14.50
C SER A 162 5.43 14.61 -13.51
N ASP A 163 4.49 13.70 -13.82
CA ASP A 163 3.33 13.45 -12.96
C ASP A 163 3.76 12.88 -11.60
N VAL A 164 4.78 12.02 -11.56
CA VAL A 164 5.28 11.43 -10.33
C VAL A 164 5.90 12.49 -9.41
N ALA A 165 6.69 13.44 -9.95
CA ALA A 165 7.29 14.52 -9.17
C ALA A 165 6.21 15.47 -8.62
N ARG A 166 5.19 15.80 -9.43
CA ARG A 166 4.05 16.60 -8.97
C ARG A 166 3.29 15.92 -7.85
N LEU A 167 2.99 14.61 -7.97
CA LEU A 167 2.34 13.87 -6.90
C LEU A 167 3.15 13.87 -5.60
N CYS A 168 4.48 13.72 -5.69
CA CYS A 168 5.37 13.78 -4.53
C CYS A 168 5.39 15.18 -3.87
N ALA A 169 5.23 16.24 -4.65
CA ALA A 169 5.19 17.62 -4.13
C ALA A 169 3.83 18.01 -3.53
N GLU A 170 2.72 17.53 -4.13
CA GLU A 170 1.35 17.94 -3.79
C GLU A 170 0.70 17.03 -2.74
N LYS A 171 1.11 15.76 -2.65
CA LYS A 171 0.50 14.75 -1.80
C LYS A 171 1.49 14.23 -0.76
N ARG A 172 0.95 13.76 0.36
CA ARG A 172 1.74 13.06 1.37
C ARG A 172 1.99 11.62 0.91
N VAL A 173 3.09 11.42 0.21
CA VAL A 173 3.56 10.08 -0.19
C VAL A 173 4.16 9.38 1.04
N GLU A 174 3.77 8.13 1.26
CA GLU A 174 4.16 7.31 2.40
C GLU A 174 5.05 6.14 1.95
N ALA A 175 5.94 5.69 2.84
CA ALA A 175 6.72 4.48 2.62
C ALA A 175 5.94 3.24 3.08
N LEU A 176 6.12 2.11 2.37
CA LEU A 176 5.60 0.81 2.80
C LEU A 176 6.33 0.35 4.07
N ALA A 177 5.63 -0.33 4.97
CA ALA A 177 6.25 -0.95 6.15
C ALA A 177 7.07 -2.21 5.79
N PRO A 178 8.23 -2.46 6.47
CA PRO A 178 8.86 -1.59 7.46
C PRO A 178 9.33 -0.27 6.84
N LYS A 179 9.13 0.85 7.56
CA LYS A 179 9.48 2.17 7.04
C LYS A 179 11.00 2.31 6.95
N PRO A 180 11.54 2.65 5.76
CA PRO A 180 12.96 2.95 5.60
C PRO A 180 13.32 4.30 6.23
N ALA A 181 14.61 4.58 6.42
CA ALA A 181 15.09 5.86 6.91
C ALA A 181 14.74 7.02 5.95
N GLU A 182 14.81 6.76 4.66
CA GLU A 182 14.44 7.69 3.59
C GLU A 182 13.32 7.12 2.73
N LEU A 183 12.46 7.99 2.17
CA LEU A 183 11.44 7.58 1.23
C LEU A 183 12.10 6.97 -0.02
N PRO A 184 11.81 5.70 -0.35
CA PRO A 184 12.40 5.07 -1.53
C PRO A 184 11.80 5.66 -2.81
N PRO A 185 12.41 5.40 -3.98
CA PRO A 185 11.87 5.78 -5.28
C PRO A 185 10.46 5.27 -5.57
N VAL A 186 10.00 4.23 -4.87
CA VAL A 186 8.59 3.81 -4.90
C VAL A 186 7.91 4.20 -3.61
N GLY A 187 6.93 5.09 -3.71
CA GLY A 187 6.11 5.54 -2.61
C GLY A 187 4.63 5.24 -2.82
N TYR A 188 3.82 5.48 -1.79
CA TYR A 188 2.41 5.11 -1.76
C TYR A 188 1.53 6.28 -1.34
N LEU A 189 0.31 6.33 -1.92
CA LEU A 189 -0.81 7.12 -1.44
C LEU A 189 -1.90 6.20 -0.93
N GLY A 190 -2.58 6.60 0.15
CA GLY A 190 -3.73 5.88 0.65
C GLY A 190 -3.44 4.46 1.17
N LEU A 191 -2.26 4.24 1.77
CA LEU A 191 -1.98 2.96 2.44
C LEU A 191 -3.07 2.65 3.47
N PRO A 192 -3.54 1.38 3.56
CA PRO A 192 -4.60 1.00 4.46
C PRO A 192 -4.24 1.28 5.92
N LYS A 193 -5.08 2.07 6.58
CA LYS A 193 -5.00 2.42 8.01
C LYS A 193 -6.15 1.78 8.77
N PHE A 194 -6.04 1.78 10.10
CA PHE A 194 -7.13 1.30 10.95
C PHE A 194 -8.37 2.20 10.85
N PHE A 195 -9.51 1.65 11.21
CA PHE A 195 -10.78 2.35 11.27
C PHE A 195 -11.62 1.85 12.45
N PHE A 196 -12.61 2.61 12.87
CA PHE A 196 -13.70 2.14 13.72
C PHE A 196 -15.02 2.39 13.02
N ALA A 197 -15.93 1.44 13.13
CA ALA A 197 -17.30 1.55 12.63
C ALA A 197 -18.26 0.95 13.64
N GLY A 198 -19.50 1.41 13.63
CA GLY A 198 -20.56 0.89 14.47
C GLY A 198 -21.91 1.43 14.03
N GLU A 199 -22.95 0.95 14.71
CA GLU A 199 -24.34 1.32 14.50
C GLU A 199 -24.90 1.92 15.78
N ILE A 200 -25.74 2.95 15.67
CA ILE A 200 -26.49 3.53 16.78
C ILE A 200 -27.97 3.19 16.63
N VAL A 201 -28.57 2.75 17.71
CA VAL A 201 -30.01 2.44 17.80
C VAL A 201 -30.60 3.19 18.99
N LEU A 202 -31.81 3.71 18.84
CA LEU A 202 -32.58 4.34 19.93
C LEU A 202 -33.36 3.29 20.68
N GLY A 203 -33.16 3.21 21.99
CA GLY A 203 -33.74 2.13 22.83
C GLY A 203 -35.28 2.16 22.93
N ASP A 204 -35.89 3.32 22.78
CA ASP A 204 -37.35 3.53 22.74
C ASP A 204 -37.95 3.45 21.32
N LYS A 205 -37.08 3.43 20.29
CA LYS A 205 -37.46 3.44 18.87
C LYS A 205 -36.56 2.49 18.04
N PRO A 206 -36.56 1.20 18.34
CA PRO A 206 -35.59 0.24 17.76
C PRO A 206 -35.73 0.06 16.23
N ASP A 207 -36.88 0.45 15.66
CA ASP A 207 -37.15 0.37 14.22
C ASP A 207 -36.77 1.66 13.47
N GLU A 208 -36.31 2.72 14.17
CA GLU A 208 -35.87 3.96 13.59
C GLU A 208 -34.33 4.02 13.54
N CYS A 209 -33.75 4.21 12.35
CA CYS A 209 -32.32 4.49 12.18
C CYS A 209 -32.04 5.98 12.45
N PRO A 210 -31.31 6.32 13.52
CA PRO A 210 -31.09 7.72 13.87
C PRO A 210 -29.98 8.33 13.00
N GLU A 211 -30.37 9.13 12.01
CA GLU A 211 -29.44 9.93 11.19
C GLU A 211 -28.95 11.16 11.94
N GLY A 212 -27.68 11.54 11.75
CA GLY A 212 -27.10 12.78 12.26
C GLY A 212 -26.73 12.75 13.74
N VAL A 213 -26.71 11.60 14.39
CA VAL A 213 -26.20 11.48 15.77
C VAL A 213 -24.73 11.82 15.81
N THR A 214 -24.35 12.68 16.75
CA THR A 214 -22.96 13.11 16.91
C THR A 214 -22.13 12.03 17.62
N VAL A 215 -21.11 11.54 16.93
CA VAL A 215 -20.12 10.59 17.45
C VAL A 215 -18.75 11.25 17.45
N ARG A 216 -18.04 11.21 18.59
CA ARG A 216 -16.69 11.79 18.70
C ARG A 216 -15.71 10.71 19.10
N LEU A 217 -14.54 10.71 18.46
CA LEU A 217 -13.41 9.86 18.78
C LEU A 217 -12.23 10.71 19.26
N ARG A 218 -11.70 10.42 20.45
CA ARG A 218 -10.60 11.16 21.08
C ARG A 218 -9.43 10.25 21.39
N ASP A 219 -8.20 10.71 21.10
CA ASP A 219 -6.93 10.04 21.41
C ASP A 219 -6.11 10.74 22.52
N GLY A 220 -6.72 11.72 23.21
CA GLY A 220 -6.04 12.59 24.21
C GLY A 220 -5.34 13.80 23.61
N LYS A 221 -5.11 13.87 22.31
CA LYS A 221 -4.48 15.02 21.59
C LYS A 221 -5.48 15.74 20.70
N GLN A 222 -6.32 15.00 20.04
CA GLN A 222 -7.29 15.51 19.08
C GLN A 222 -8.65 14.83 19.25
N THR A 223 -9.69 15.48 18.74
CA THR A 223 -11.04 14.94 18.65
C THR A 223 -11.48 14.97 17.20
N VAL A 224 -11.89 13.82 16.69
CA VAL A 224 -12.50 13.69 15.36
C VAL A 224 -14.00 13.49 15.57
N THR A 225 -14.83 14.13 14.75
CA THR A 225 -16.29 13.99 14.82
C THR A 225 -16.81 13.33 13.55
N ALA A 226 -17.70 12.37 13.72
CA ALA A 226 -18.49 11.75 12.68
C ALA A 226 -19.98 11.90 13.02
N PHE A 227 -20.85 11.69 12.04
CA PHE A 227 -22.30 11.65 12.19
C PHE A 227 -22.82 10.34 11.64
N THR A 228 -23.88 9.83 12.25
CA THR A 228 -24.53 8.65 11.69
C THR A 228 -25.21 8.97 10.37
N ASP A 229 -25.17 8.00 9.45
CA ASP A 229 -25.91 8.05 8.19
C ASP A 229 -27.39 7.66 8.39
N ASN A 230 -28.12 7.54 7.28
CA ASN A 230 -29.54 7.16 7.25
C ASN A 230 -29.82 5.72 7.72
N TYR A 231 -28.79 4.91 7.97
CA TYR A 231 -28.90 3.59 8.57
C TYR A 231 -28.52 3.57 10.06
N GLY A 232 -28.10 4.71 10.62
CA GLY A 232 -27.57 4.79 11.97
C GLY A 232 -26.09 4.39 12.08
N ASP A 233 -25.43 4.18 10.95
CA ASP A 233 -24.03 3.78 10.88
C ASP A 233 -23.08 4.97 11.01
N PHE A 234 -21.97 4.78 11.71
CA PHE A 234 -20.87 5.75 11.76
C PHE A 234 -19.53 5.09 11.49
N GLU A 235 -18.56 5.89 11.04
CA GLU A 235 -17.22 5.42 10.73
C GLU A 235 -16.14 6.48 10.97
N PHE A 236 -15.00 6.05 11.51
CA PHE A 236 -13.76 6.82 11.62
C PHE A 236 -12.66 6.09 10.88
N ASN A 237 -11.98 6.78 9.96
CA ASN A 237 -10.90 6.24 9.13
C ASN A 237 -9.55 6.86 9.47
N GLY A 238 -8.47 6.25 8.98
CA GLY A 238 -7.13 6.82 9.04
C GLY A 238 -6.47 6.76 10.41
N LEU A 239 -6.92 5.83 11.26
CA LEU A 239 -6.44 5.72 12.64
C LEU A 239 -5.06 5.04 12.69
N GLU A 240 -4.27 5.41 13.71
CA GLU A 240 -2.97 4.81 13.95
C GLU A 240 -3.11 3.38 14.51
N ALA A 241 -2.10 2.56 14.26
CA ALA A 241 -2.04 1.20 14.79
C ALA A 241 -1.76 1.22 16.30
N ASP A 242 -2.28 0.22 17.01
CA ASP A 242 -2.00 -0.04 18.43
C ASP A 242 -2.26 1.20 19.32
N ALA A 243 -3.37 1.89 19.07
CA ALA A 243 -3.75 3.13 19.75
C ALA A 243 -5.08 2.99 20.49
N GLU A 244 -5.17 3.61 21.67
CA GLU A 244 -6.40 3.71 22.46
C GLU A 244 -7.15 5.00 22.14
N TYR A 245 -8.48 4.88 22.05
CA TYR A 245 -9.38 6.00 21.83
C TYR A 245 -10.57 5.94 22.81
N VAL A 246 -11.16 7.10 23.02
CA VAL A 246 -12.45 7.22 23.71
C VAL A 246 -13.49 7.65 22.68
N LEU A 247 -14.47 6.78 22.48
CA LEU A 247 -15.64 7.02 21.65
C LEU A 247 -16.74 7.62 22.52
N SER A 248 -17.27 8.79 22.21
CA SER A 248 -18.38 9.43 22.91
C SER A 248 -19.52 9.75 21.95
N ILE A 249 -20.75 9.46 22.38
CA ILE A 249 -21.97 9.61 21.60
C ILE A 249 -22.92 10.50 22.34
N GLU A 250 -23.46 11.52 21.67
CA GLU A 250 -24.40 12.48 22.21
C GLU A 250 -25.59 12.62 21.27
N GLN A 251 -26.81 12.44 21.81
CA GLN A 251 -28.05 12.64 21.11
C GLN A 251 -29.05 13.35 22.02
N ALA A 252 -29.72 14.38 21.54
CA ALA A 252 -30.72 15.11 22.29
C ALA A 252 -31.87 14.18 22.74
N GLY A 253 -32.22 14.23 24.04
CA GLY A 253 -33.25 13.36 24.63
C GLY A 253 -32.75 11.97 25.05
N TYR A 254 -31.46 11.68 24.90
CA TYR A 254 -30.86 10.41 25.30
C TYR A 254 -29.69 10.58 26.25
N LYS A 255 -29.39 9.56 27.04
CA LYS A 255 -28.23 9.52 27.92
C LYS A 255 -26.95 9.42 27.07
N PRO A 256 -25.92 10.26 27.32
CA PRO A 256 -24.65 10.15 26.61
C PRO A 256 -23.99 8.78 26.86
N ARG A 257 -23.30 8.26 25.86
CA ARG A 257 -22.54 7.00 25.95
C ARG A 257 -21.04 7.27 25.73
N GLU A 258 -20.22 6.56 26.49
CA GLU A 258 -18.75 6.61 26.34
C GLU A 258 -18.18 5.19 26.38
N LEU A 259 -17.28 4.86 25.44
CA LEU A 259 -16.64 3.56 25.27
C LEU A 259 -15.15 3.76 25.03
N ARG A 260 -14.34 2.88 25.61
CA ARG A 260 -12.91 2.79 25.25
C ARG A 260 -12.75 1.76 24.14
N VAL A 261 -12.02 2.12 23.10
CA VAL A 261 -11.80 1.30 21.91
C VAL A 261 -10.29 1.31 21.57
N HIS A 262 -9.79 0.18 21.04
CA HIS A 262 -8.37 0.00 20.73
C HIS A 262 -8.22 -0.51 19.30
N THR A 263 -7.32 0.10 18.50
CA THR A 263 -7.15 -0.24 17.08
C THR A 263 -6.52 -1.61 16.80
N GLY A 264 -6.00 -2.28 17.82
CA GLY A 264 -5.55 -3.68 17.73
C GLY A 264 -6.66 -4.73 17.87
N ALA A 265 -7.89 -4.29 18.25
CA ALA A 265 -9.07 -5.15 18.37
C ALA A 265 -9.93 -5.10 17.10
N ASP A 266 -11.09 -5.77 17.14
CA ASP A 266 -12.08 -5.68 16.06
C ASP A 266 -12.53 -4.22 15.88
N PRO A 267 -12.43 -3.66 14.68
CA PRO A 267 -12.83 -2.29 14.41
C PRO A 267 -14.36 -2.09 14.41
N ASN A 268 -15.16 -3.16 14.37
CA ASN A 268 -16.61 -3.07 14.54
C ASN A 268 -16.97 -3.04 16.02
N VAL A 269 -17.36 -1.85 16.51
CA VAL A 269 -17.78 -1.68 17.91
C VAL A 269 -19.22 -2.17 18.17
N GLY A 270 -19.87 -2.75 17.15
CA GLY A 270 -21.21 -3.30 17.23
C GLY A 270 -22.31 -2.25 17.28
N THR A 271 -23.49 -2.71 17.67
CA THR A 271 -24.70 -1.86 17.87
C THR A 271 -24.67 -1.21 19.24
N ILE A 272 -24.73 0.11 19.30
CA ILE A 272 -24.74 0.89 20.52
C ILE A 272 -26.15 1.43 20.75
N VAL A 273 -26.80 0.95 21.82
CA VAL A 273 -28.14 1.38 22.19
C VAL A 273 -28.09 2.64 23.03
N MET A 274 -28.77 3.69 22.58
CA MET A 274 -28.96 4.96 23.31
C MET A 274 -30.24 4.90 24.16
N GLU A 275 -30.10 4.99 25.49
CA GLU A 275 -31.23 4.99 26.41
C GLU A 275 -31.85 6.41 26.50
N PRO A 276 -33.18 6.56 26.51
CA PRO A 276 -33.83 7.84 26.75
C PRO A 276 -33.32 8.51 28.05
N ALA A 277 -33.16 9.84 28.01
CA ALA A 277 -33.01 10.62 29.23
C ALA A 277 -34.33 10.62 29.99
N ALA A 278 -34.27 10.44 31.32
CA ALA A 278 -35.49 10.37 32.16
C ALA A 278 -36.21 11.71 32.20
#